data_35c547ab827ee291cb54f7f7441467b6
#
_entry.id   35c547ab827ee291cb54f7f7441467b6
#
_cell.length_a   1.000
_cell.length_b   1.000
_cell.length_c   1.000
_cell.angle_alpha   90.00
_cell.angle_beta   90.00
_cell.angle_gamma   90.00
#
_symmetry.space_group_name_H-M   'P 1'
#
loop_
_entity.id
_entity.type
_entity.pdbx_description
1 polymer ?
#
loop_
_entity_poly.entity_id
_entity_poly.type
_entity_poly.pdbx_seq_one_letter_code
_entity_poly.pdbx_strand_id
1 'polypeptide(L)'
;TAALNARQYLRERGIGKPDILKWKIGYASAGEFEGRIIIPSFAPDGFVSYFIARSYGRAWPKYKNPPTSRDIVFNDLYVDWEEDVIIVEGVFDAIKAGNAIPLLGSTLRKDTKLFQKIVAKKKEIYLALDPDAKKKTDRITSLLKRFGIDVYQIDVSGYEDVGEMTKAEFKKRKKEASILE
;
A
#
# COMPACT_ATOMS: atom_id res chain seq x y z
N THR A 1 10.74 -26.33 -1.25
CA THR A 1 10.76 -25.81 0.14
C THR A 1 9.87 -24.61 0.27
N ALA A 2 9.37 -24.31 1.49
CA ALA A 2 8.52 -23.16 1.79
C ALA A 2 9.11 -21.82 1.28
N ALA A 3 10.40 -21.62 1.48
CA ALA A 3 11.13 -20.44 1.00
C ALA A 3 11.07 -20.27 -0.53
N LEU A 4 11.21 -21.35 -1.28
CA LEU A 4 11.14 -21.32 -2.74
C LEU A 4 9.73 -20.97 -3.22
N ASN A 5 8.70 -21.55 -2.62
CA ASN A 5 7.31 -21.27 -2.95
C ASN A 5 6.95 -19.80 -2.66
N ALA A 6 7.35 -19.27 -1.50
CA ALA A 6 7.16 -17.87 -1.16
C ALA A 6 7.86 -16.92 -2.16
N ARG A 7 9.11 -17.22 -2.55
CA ARG A 7 9.86 -16.45 -3.55
C ARG A 7 9.23 -16.53 -4.94
N GLN A 8 8.72 -17.69 -5.34
CA GLN A 8 8.03 -17.87 -6.60
C GLN A 8 6.77 -17.03 -6.64
N TYR A 9 5.93 -17.08 -5.60
CA TYR A 9 4.74 -16.26 -5.47
C TYR A 9 5.04 -14.75 -5.61
N LEU A 10 6.11 -14.26 -4.97
CA LEU A 10 6.52 -12.86 -5.08
C LEU A 10 6.99 -12.52 -6.50
N ARG A 11 7.75 -13.41 -7.16
CA ARG A 11 8.18 -13.21 -8.56
C ARG A 11 7.02 -13.15 -9.53
N GLU A 12 6.03 -14.01 -9.39
CA GLU A 12 4.80 -14.00 -10.21
C GLU A 12 4.04 -12.68 -10.09
N ARG A 13 4.18 -11.98 -8.95
CA ARG A 13 3.68 -10.63 -8.72
C ARG A 13 4.64 -9.52 -9.13
N GLY A 14 5.75 -9.85 -9.79
CA GLY A 14 6.74 -8.88 -10.22
C GLY A 14 7.52 -8.22 -9.06
N ILE A 15 7.58 -8.89 -7.89
CA ILE A 15 8.34 -8.43 -6.71
C ILE A 15 9.68 -9.15 -6.69
N GLY A 16 10.74 -8.40 -6.93
CA GLY A 16 12.10 -8.91 -7.02
C GLY A 16 12.90 -8.79 -5.71
N LYS A 17 14.15 -9.24 -5.76
CA LYS A 17 15.07 -9.16 -4.61
C LYS A 17 15.22 -7.75 -4.04
N PRO A 18 15.33 -6.68 -4.85
CA PRO A 18 15.40 -5.32 -4.31
C PRO A 18 14.18 -4.95 -3.47
N ASP A 19 12.97 -5.33 -3.91
CA ASP A 19 11.74 -5.05 -3.18
C ASP A 19 11.67 -5.83 -1.87
N ILE A 20 12.04 -7.13 -1.92
CA ILE A 20 12.09 -7.99 -0.73
C ILE A 20 13.02 -7.38 0.34
N LEU A 21 14.18 -6.89 -0.06
CA LEU A 21 15.14 -6.28 0.85
C LEU A 21 14.65 -4.92 1.37
N LYS A 22 14.14 -4.07 0.48
CA LYS A 22 13.62 -2.74 0.85
C LYS A 22 12.46 -2.84 1.84
N TRP A 23 11.49 -3.71 1.56
CA TRP A 23 10.28 -3.88 2.37
C TRP A 23 10.45 -4.88 3.51
N LYS A 24 11.65 -5.46 3.69
CA LYS A 24 11.94 -6.48 4.72
C LYS A 24 10.99 -7.66 4.68
N ILE A 25 10.57 -8.06 3.45
CA ILE A 25 9.60 -9.13 3.25
C ILE A 25 10.20 -10.46 3.71
N GLY A 26 9.49 -11.14 4.59
CA GLY A 26 9.79 -12.49 5.06
C GLY A 26 8.70 -13.50 4.73
N TYR A 27 8.84 -14.68 5.30
CA TYR A 27 7.81 -15.71 5.27
C TYR A 27 7.80 -16.49 6.58
N ALA A 28 6.66 -17.00 6.97
CA ALA A 28 6.52 -17.85 8.14
C ALA A 28 6.52 -19.32 7.71
N SER A 29 7.50 -20.10 8.21
CA SER A 29 7.65 -21.53 7.94
C SER A 29 7.00 -22.42 9.00
N ALA A 30 6.53 -21.84 10.11
CA ALA A 30 5.86 -22.52 11.21
C ALA A 30 5.00 -21.56 12.03
N GLY A 31 4.19 -22.10 12.93
CA GLY A 31 3.39 -21.34 13.87
C GLY A 31 2.12 -20.75 13.28
N GLU A 32 1.55 -19.78 13.97
CA GLU A 32 0.23 -19.20 13.65
C GLU A 32 0.12 -18.66 12.23
N PHE A 33 1.21 -18.14 11.67
CA PHE A 33 1.27 -17.51 10.34
C PHE A 33 1.92 -18.42 9.29
N GLU A 34 2.07 -19.70 9.56
CA GLU A 34 2.65 -20.66 8.62
C GLU A 34 2.01 -20.58 7.23
N GLY A 35 2.83 -20.72 6.19
CA GLY A 35 2.39 -20.63 4.80
C GLY A 35 2.06 -19.21 4.33
N ARG A 36 2.57 -18.18 5.02
CA ARG A 36 2.33 -16.78 4.67
C ARG A 36 3.60 -15.99 4.45
N ILE A 37 3.52 -15.09 3.50
CA ILE A 37 4.47 -13.98 3.32
C ILE A 37 4.13 -12.93 4.36
N ILE A 38 5.16 -12.42 5.03
CA ILE A 38 5.05 -11.40 6.07
C ILE A 38 5.67 -10.11 5.52
N ILE A 39 4.87 -9.05 5.47
CA ILE A 39 5.29 -7.71 5.04
C ILE A 39 5.13 -6.78 6.23
N PRO A 40 6.23 -6.44 6.93
CA PRO A 40 6.18 -5.60 8.12
C PRO A 40 5.95 -4.12 7.75
N SER A 41 5.36 -3.42 8.71
CA SER A 41 5.23 -1.96 8.73
C SER A 41 6.05 -1.41 9.88
N PHE A 42 6.89 -0.42 9.61
CA PHE A 42 7.73 0.23 10.61
C PHE A 42 7.21 1.63 10.91
N ALA A 43 7.07 1.93 12.20
CA ALA A 43 6.80 3.27 12.69
C ALA A 43 8.07 4.16 12.63
N PRO A 44 7.95 5.50 12.74
CA PRO A 44 9.10 6.40 12.66
C PRO A 44 10.20 6.15 13.70
N ASP A 45 9.88 5.50 14.82
CA ASP A 45 10.82 5.09 15.86
C ASP A 45 11.62 3.82 15.52
N GLY A 46 11.34 3.20 14.35
CA GLY A 46 12.01 1.99 13.87
C GLY A 46 11.40 0.69 14.36
N PHE A 47 10.38 0.72 15.22
CA PHE A 47 9.68 -0.49 15.67
C PHE A 47 8.63 -0.95 14.67
N VAL A 48 8.36 -2.26 14.67
CA VAL A 48 7.28 -2.84 13.87
C VAL A 48 5.95 -2.42 14.47
N SER A 49 5.17 -1.63 13.70
CA SER A 49 3.85 -1.15 14.11
C SER A 49 2.71 -2.08 13.70
N TYR A 50 2.92 -2.83 12.62
CA TYR A 50 1.94 -3.74 12.03
C TYR A 50 2.64 -4.72 11.07
N PHE A 51 1.91 -5.69 10.56
CA PHE A 51 2.35 -6.49 9.40
C PHE A 51 1.17 -7.03 8.64
N ILE A 52 1.38 -7.32 7.36
CA ILE A 52 0.46 -8.07 6.52
C ILE A 52 0.97 -9.50 6.40
N ALA A 53 0.09 -10.47 6.65
CA ALA A 53 0.39 -11.88 6.46
C ALA A 53 -0.50 -12.47 5.35
N ARG A 54 0.10 -12.66 4.16
CA ARG A 54 -0.57 -13.13 2.95
C ARG A 54 -0.22 -14.57 2.65
N SER A 55 -1.23 -15.44 2.51
CA SER A 55 -1.02 -16.80 2.02
C SER A 55 -0.38 -16.81 0.63
N TYR A 56 0.68 -17.60 0.47
CA TYR A 56 1.30 -17.89 -0.82
C TYR A 56 0.94 -19.28 -1.37
N GLY A 57 -0.02 -19.95 -0.73
CA GLY A 57 -0.47 -21.27 -1.08
C GLY A 57 -1.92 -21.48 -0.69
N ARG A 58 -2.22 -22.62 -0.05
CA ARG A 58 -3.57 -23.04 0.32
C ARG A 58 -4.02 -22.59 1.71
N ALA A 59 -3.16 -21.90 2.48
CA ALA A 59 -3.52 -21.45 3.83
C ALA A 59 -4.71 -20.47 3.78
N TRP A 60 -5.73 -20.75 4.58
CA TRP A 60 -6.93 -19.91 4.73
C TRP A 60 -6.97 -19.26 6.12
N PRO A 61 -7.45 -18.02 6.26
CA PRO A 61 -7.88 -17.09 5.21
C PRO A 61 -6.72 -16.55 4.36
N LYS A 62 -7.03 -15.99 3.18
CA LYS A 62 -6.06 -15.38 2.25
C LYS A 62 -5.17 -14.36 2.94
N TYR A 63 -5.72 -13.56 3.84
CA TYR A 63 -5.01 -12.65 4.74
C TYR A 63 -5.32 -13.02 6.18
N LYS A 64 -4.28 -13.14 7.01
CA LYS A 64 -4.37 -13.32 8.46
C LYS A 64 -3.47 -12.30 9.14
N ASN A 65 -4.02 -11.11 9.37
CA ASN A 65 -3.25 -10.01 9.94
C ASN A 65 -3.29 -10.07 11.48
N PRO A 66 -2.36 -9.37 12.18
CA PRO A 66 -2.37 -9.33 13.64
C PRO A 66 -3.68 -8.68 14.14
N PRO A 67 -4.20 -9.11 15.31
CA PRO A 67 -5.43 -8.58 15.91
C PRO A 67 -5.18 -7.23 16.61
N THR A 68 -4.53 -6.30 15.93
CA THR A 68 -4.20 -4.96 16.43
C THR A 68 -4.85 -3.89 15.54
N SER A 69 -4.89 -2.65 16.03
CA SER A 69 -5.44 -1.54 15.26
C SER A 69 -4.74 -1.38 13.92
N ARG A 70 -5.53 -1.19 12.86
CA ARG A 70 -5.06 -0.79 11.53
C ARG A 70 -4.97 0.73 11.35
N ASP A 71 -5.28 1.50 12.38
CA ASP A 71 -5.10 2.94 12.36
C ASP A 71 -3.61 3.30 12.54
N ILE A 72 -2.89 3.12 11.45
CA ILE A 72 -1.46 3.39 11.32
C ILE A 72 -1.20 4.12 10.00
N VAL A 73 -0.05 4.74 9.87
CA VAL A 73 0.56 5.05 8.57
C VAL A 73 1.46 3.87 8.23
N PHE A 74 1.03 3.03 7.28
CA PHE A 74 1.78 1.81 6.96
C PHE A 74 3.17 2.17 6.43
N ASN A 75 4.19 1.61 7.07
CA ASN A 75 5.59 1.78 6.74
C ASN A 75 6.08 3.25 6.79
N ASP A 76 5.54 4.04 7.73
CA ASP A 76 5.79 5.48 7.89
C ASP A 76 7.27 5.85 7.97
N LEU A 77 8.11 4.96 8.55
CA LEU A 77 9.57 5.14 8.57
C LEU A 77 10.20 5.34 7.18
N TYR A 78 9.61 4.71 6.16
CA TYR A 78 10.15 4.71 4.79
C TYR A 78 9.35 5.57 3.81
N VAL A 79 8.28 6.23 4.27
CA VAL A 79 7.56 7.21 3.45
C VAL A 79 8.38 8.48 3.35
N ASP A 80 8.75 8.86 2.15
CA ASP A 80 9.36 10.15 1.89
C ASP A 80 8.27 11.22 1.78
N TRP A 81 8.11 12.00 2.85
CA TRP A 81 7.10 13.06 2.92
C TRP A 81 7.55 14.35 2.21
N GLU A 82 8.74 14.40 1.66
CA GLU A 82 9.19 15.51 0.82
C GLU A 82 8.85 15.28 -0.67
N GLU A 83 8.61 14.03 -1.04
CA GLU A 83 8.16 13.62 -2.37
C GLU A 83 6.63 13.45 -2.42
N ASP A 84 6.10 13.26 -3.64
CA ASP A 84 4.68 12.92 -3.86
C ASP A 84 4.31 11.62 -3.16
N VAL A 85 3.24 11.65 -2.38
CA VAL A 85 2.73 10.48 -1.67
C VAL A 85 1.55 9.88 -2.42
N ILE A 86 1.61 8.58 -2.66
CA ILE A 86 0.59 7.82 -3.37
C ILE A 86 -0.23 7.01 -2.36
N ILE A 87 -1.55 7.05 -2.48
CA ILE A 87 -2.45 6.21 -1.70
C ILE A 87 -3.00 5.11 -2.61
N VAL A 88 -2.90 3.87 -2.15
CA VAL A 88 -3.32 2.67 -2.87
C VAL A 88 -4.20 1.77 -1.98
N GLU A 89 -4.84 0.74 -2.55
CA GLU A 89 -5.70 -0.17 -1.78
C GLU A 89 -4.90 -1.14 -0.91
N GLY A 90 -3.93 -1.82 -1.47
CA GLY A 90 -3.22 -2.92 -0.84
C GLY A 90 -1.72 -2.75 -0.73
N VAL A 91 -1.10 -3.62 0.06
CA VAL A 91 0.36 -3.57 0.29
C VAL A 91 1.17 -3.92 -0.96
N PHE A 92 0.67 -4.81 -1.81
CA PHE A 92 1.35 -5.17 -3.07
C PHE A 92 1.34 -3.99 -4.05
N ASP A 93 0.25 -3.22 -4.07
CA ASP A 93 0.15 -1.98 -4.84
C ASP A 93 1.18 -0.95 -4.35
N ALA A 94 1.32 -0.82 -3.03
CA ALA A 94 2.30 0.09 -2.43
C ALA A 94 3.75 -0.30 -2.80
N ILE A 95 4.09 -1.58 -2.80
CA ILE A 95 5.40 -2.07 -3.23
C ILE A 95 5.65 -1.70 -4.70
N LYS A 96 4.63 -1.81 -5.54
CA LYS A 96 4.71 -1.50 -6.97
C LYS A 96 4.82 0.01 -7.21
N ALA A 97 4.01 0.79 -6.52
CA ALA A 97 3.92 2.25 -6.68
C ALA A 97 5.15 3.01 -6.12
N GLY A 98 5.84 2.46 -5.13
CA GLY A 98 7.08 3.02 -4.58
C GLY A 98 6.88 3.87 -3.32
N ASN A 99 6.77 5.20 -3.41
CA ASN A 99 6.46 6.07 -2.26
C ASN A 99 4.94 6.08 -2.01
N ALA A 100 4.43 4.97 -1.49
CA ALA A 100 2.99 4.75 -1.41
C ALA A 100 2.57 4.16 -0.07
N ILE A 101 1.34 4.50 0.34
CA ILE A 101 0.72 4.07 1.60
C ILE A 101 -0.56 3.31 1.26
N PRO A 102 -0.69 2.03 1.67
CA PRO A 102 -1.89 1.25 1.45
C PRO A 102 -2.98 1.56 2.48
N LEU A 103 -4.24 1.58 2.04
CA LEU A 103 -5.41 1.75 2.92
C LEU A 103 -5.77 0.48 3.70
N LEU A 104 -5.27 -0.69 3.29
CA LEU A 104 -5.47 -1.97 3.96
C LEU A 104 -6.95 -2.34 4.18
N GLY A 105 -7.80 -2.08 3.19
CA GLY A 105 -9.24 -2.32 3.27
C GLY A 105 -10.02 -1.31 4.11
N SER A 106 -9.37 -0.24 4.59
CA SER A 106 -10.02 0.88 5.27
C SER A 106 -10.34 2.03 4.31
N THR A 107 -10.93 3.09 4.84
CA THR A 107 -11.08 4.37 4.14
C THR A 107 -10.40 5.48 4.93
N LEU A 108 -10.04 6.57 4.27
CA LEU A 108 -9.48 7.73 4.94
C LEU A 108 -10.59 8.49 5.67
N ARG A 109 -10.40 8.76 6.96
CA ARG A 109 -11.31 9.54 7.83
C ARG A 109 -10.50 10.57 8.62
N LYS A 110 -11.16 11.64 9.10
CA LYS A 110 -10.51 12.72 9.85
C LYS A 110 -9.79 12.25 11.13
N ASP A 111 -10.31 11.21 11.75
CA ASP A 111 -9.78 10.63 12.99
C ASP A 111 -8.62 9.65 12.76
N THR A 112 -8.27 9.33 11.52
CA THR A 112 -7.17 8.41 11.23
C THR A 112 -5.81 9.09 11.26
N LYS A 113 -4.80 8.36 11.73
CA LYS A 113 -3.40 8.82 11.77
C LYS A 113 -2.89 9.24 10.40
N LEU A 114 -3.25 8.49 9.35
CA LEU A 114 -2.87 8.82 7.98
C LEU A 114 -3.41 10.18 7.55
N PHE A 115 -4.71 10.44 7.80
CA PHE A 115 -5.31 11.73 7.47
C PHE A 115 -4.63 12.88 8.21
N GLN A 116 -4.44 12.74 9.53
CA GLN A 116 -3.77 13.75 10.34
C GLN A 116 -2.35 14.04 9.83
N LYS A 117 -1.63 13.00 9.43
CA LYS A 117 -0.29 13.13 8.89
C LYS A 117 -0.26 13.87 7.54
N ILE A 118 -1.18 13.52 6.62
CA ILE A 118 -1.31 14.21 5.32
C ILE A 118 -1.56 15.70 5.53
N VAL A 119 -2.53 16.05 6.38
CA VAL A 119 -2.89 17.45 6.66
C VAL A 119 -1.72 18.20 7.31
N ALA A 120 -1.01 17.56 8.26
CA ALA A 120 0.14 18.16 8.92
C ALA A 120 1.31 18.41 7.93
N LYS A 121 1.50 17.53 6.98
CA LYS A 121 2.56 17.64 5.95
C LYS A 121 2.20 18.58 4.80
N LYS A 122 0.90 18.87 4.59
CA LYS A 122 0.38 19.70 3.50
C LYS A 122 0.89 19.30 2.11
N LYS A 123 1.03 17.98 1.88
CA LYS A 123 1.50 17.44 0.61
C LYS A 123 0.34 17.11 -0.30
N GLU A 124 0.56 17.26 -1.60
CA GLU A 124 -0.32 16.74 -2.64
C GLU A 124 -0.41 15.22 -2.55
N ILE A 125 -1.59 14.70 -2.81
CA ILE A 125 -1.85 13.25 -2.72
C ILE A 125 -2.24 12.72 -4.09
N TYR A 126 -1.60 11.64 -4.47
CA TYR A 126 -1.95 10.86 -5.66
C TYR A 126 -2.76 9.64 -5.24
N LEU A 127 -3.93 9.47 -5.84
CA LEU A 127 -4.79 8.29 -5.62
C LEU A 127 -4.61 7.32 -6.78
N ALA A 128 -4.26 6.08 -6.46
CA ALA A 128 -4.22 4.96 -7.39
C ALA A 128 -5.03 3.80 -6.78
N LEU A 129 -6.35 4.00 -6.68
CA LEU A 129 -7.28 3.01 -6.16
C LEU A 129 -7.82 2.12 -7.30
N ASP A 130 -8.36 0.96 -6.94
CA ASP A 130 -8.93 0.02 -7.89
C ASP A 130 -10.04 0.68 -8.74
N PRO A 131 -10.25 0.28 -9.99
CA PRO A 131 -11.21 0.92 -10.88
C PRO A 131 -12.65 0.97 -10.36
N ASP A 132 -13.04 -0.01 -9.54
CA ASP A 132 -14.37 -0.09 -8.92
C ASP A 132 -14.51 0.77 -7.65
N ALA A 133 -13.44 1.38 -7.17
CA ALA A 133 -13.41 2.17 -5.94
C ALA A 133 -13.83 3.64 -6.12
N LYS A 134 -14.56 4.01 -7.20
CA LYS A 134 -14.93 5.39 -7.51
C LYS A 134 -15.54 6.14 -6.32
N LYS A 135 -16.52 5.55 -5.63
CA LYS A 135 -17.14 6.18 -4.45
C LYS A 135 -16.14 6.47 -3.32
N LYS A 136 -15.13 5.63 -3.16
CA LYS A 136 -14.05 5.82 -2.18
C LYS A 136 -13.14 6.96 -2.62
N THR A 137 -12.76 6.99 -3.90
CA THR A 137 -11.99 8.09 -4.51
C THR A 137 -12.67 9.42 -4.27
N ASP A 138 -13.96 9.54 -4.61
CA ASP A 138 -14.74 10.78 -4.45
C ASP A 138 -14.78 11.24 -2.97
N ARG A 139 -14.98 10.30 -2.04
CA ARG A 139 -14.99 10.61 -0.60
C ARG A 139 -13.64 11.10 -0.09
N ILE A 140 -12.55 10.44 -0.48
CA ILE A 140 -11.20 10.82 -0.08
C ILE A 140 -10.85 12.19 -0.66
N THR A 141 -11.12 12.40 -1.94
CA THR A 141 -10.90 13.68 -2.62
C THR A 141 -11.65 14.81 -1.92
N SER A 142 -12.98 14.66 -1.75
CA SER A 142 -13.79 15.66 -1.07
C SER A 142 -13.31 15.95 0.36
N LEU A 143 -12.85 14.92 1.07
CA LEU A 143 -12.32 15.09 2.42
C LEU A 143 -11.03 15.91 2.41
N LEU A 144 -10.05 15.54 1.59
CA LEU A 144 -8.73 16.19 1.55
C LEU A 144 -8.82 17.63 1.03
N LYS A 145 -9.63 17.89 0.01
CA LYS A 145 -9.84 19.24 -0.54
C LYS A 145 -10.39 20.23 0.49
N ARG A 146 -11.27 19.79 1.42
CA ARG A 146 -11.74 20.64 2.54
C ARG A 146 -10.63 21.12 3.47
N PHE A 147 -9.46 20.48 3.42
CA PHE A 147 -8.27 20.85 4.19
C PHE A 147 -7.17 21.47 3.32
N GLY A 148 -7.51 21.86 2.09
CA GLY A 148 -6.59 22.54 1.17
C GLY A 148 -5.51 21.61 0.60
N ILE A 149 -5.79 20.30 0.51
CA ILE A 149 -4.88 19.32 -0.09
C ILE A 149 -5.35 19.01 -1.52
N ASP A 150 -4.47 19.23 -2.49
CA ASP A 150 -4.71 18.85 -3.87
C ASP A 150 -4.60 17.34 -4.04
N VAL A 151 -5.50 16.79 -4.83
CA VAL A 151 -5.62 15.35 -5.06
C VAL A 151 -5.54 15.06 -6.55
N TYR A 152 -4.63 14.18 -6.92
CA TYR A 152 -4.44 13.72 -8.31
C TYR A 152 -4.87 12.28 -8.45
N GLN A 153 -5.51 11.94 -9.56
CA GLN A 153 -5.87 10.57 -9.88
C GLN A 153 -4.88 9.97 -10.86
N ILE A 154 -4.32 8.82 -10.49
CA ILE A 154 -3.57 7.95 -11.38
C ILE A 154 -4.55 6.95 -11.98
N ASP A 155 -4.63 6.88 -13.30
CA ASP A 155 -5.51 5.96 -14.00
C ASP A 155 -5.05 4.50 -13.85
N VAL A 156 -5.89 3.66 -13.28
CA VAL A 156 -5.66 2.21 -13.09
C VAL A 156 -6.45 1.37 -14.10
N SER A 157 -7.21 2.02 -15.00
CA SER A 157 -8.04 1.32 -15.99
C SER A 157 -7.24 0.32 -16.84
N GLY A 158 -7.87 -0.83 -17.15
CA GLY A 158 -7.24 -1.93 -17.88
C GLY A 158 -6.44 -2.92 -17.01
N TYR A 159 -6.39 -2.69 -15.69
CA TYR A 159 -5.84 -3.60 -14.68
C TYR A 159 -6.85 -3.81 -13.55
N GLU A 160 -6.77 -4.93 -12.85
CA GLU A 160 -7.59 -5.14 -11.64
C GLU A 160 -7.13 -4.23 -10.50
N ASP A 161 -5.80 -4.13 -10.33
CA ASP A 161 -5.14 -3.31 -9.31
C ASP A 161 -3.77 -2.80 -9.80
N VAL A 162 -3.15 -1.93 -9.02
CA VAL A 162 -1.78 -1.42 -9.29
C VAL A 162 -0.74 -2.54 -9.26
N GLY A 163 -0.96 -3.58 -8.46
CA GLY A 163 -0.05 -4.72 -8.31
C GLY A 163 0.16 -5.50 -9.60
N GLU A 164 -0.81 -5.46 -10.54
CA GLU A 164 -0.70 -6.09 -11.86
C GLU A 164 0.16 -5.29 -12.85
N MET A 165 0.34 -3.99 -12.62
CA MET A 165 1.14 -3.15 -13.50
C MET A 165 2.64 -3.47 -13.40
N THR A 166 3.38 -3.19 -14.46
CA THR A 166 4.83 -3.03 -14.33
C THR A 166 5.16 -1.70 -13.66
N LYS A 167 6.33 -1.62 -13.01
CA LYS A 167 6.80 -0.35 -12.42
C LYS A 167 6.94 0.76 -13.46
N ALA A 168 7.33 0.40 -14.70
CA ALA A 168 7.48 1.34 -15.80
C ALA A 168 6.11 1.92 -16.23
N GLU A 169 5.10 1.06 -16.37
CA GLU A 169 3.74 1.49 -16.70
C GLU A 169 3.16 2.37 -15.60
N PHE A 170 3.29 1.96 -14.34
CA PHE A 170 2.82 2.79 -13.22
C PHE A 170 3.48 4.17 -13.20
N LYS A 171 4.81 4.23 -13.40
CA LYS A 171 5.55 5.50 -13.47
C LYS A 171 5.07 6.40 -14.62
N LYS A 172 4.73 5.81 -15.77
CA LYS A 172 4.15 6.54 -16.91
C LYS A 172 2.81 7.15 -16.51
N ARG A 173 1.88 6.34 -15.99
CA ARG A 173 0.54 6.80 -15.57
C ARG A 173 0.59 7.83 -14.45
N LYS A 174 1.53 7.73 -13.51
CA LYS A 174 1.75 8.77 -12.51
C LYS A 174 2.07 10.13 -13.12
N LYS A 175 2.89 10.16 -14.20
CA LYS A 175 3.21 11.41 -14.90
C LYS A 175 2.02 12.00 -15.65
N GLU A 176 1.06 11.16 -16.02
CA GLU A 176 -0.17 11.53 -16.74
C GLU A 176 -1.34 11.77 -15.77
N ALA A 177 -1.09 11.74 -14.45
CA ALA A 177 -2.13 11.92 -13.44
C ALA A 177 -2.81 13.28 -13.57
N SER A 178 -4.14 13.28 -13.40
CA SER A 178 -4.98 14.48 -13.49
C SER A 178 -5.44 14.94 -12.12
N ILE A 179 -5.51 16.25 -11.91
CA ILE A 179 -6.07 16.82 -10.69
C ILE A 179 -7.58 16.51 -10.63
N LEU A 180 -8.05 16.12 -9.46
CA LEU A 180 -9.47 15.91 -9.21
C LEU A 180 -10.12 17.21 -8.72
N GLU A 181 -11.19 17.63 -9.38
CA GLU A 181 -11.98 18.83 -9.03
C GLU A 181 -12.97 18.59 -7.87
#